data_9b0064b3e9210f190c347c9a0b2bf26f
#
_entry.id   9b0064b3e9210f190c347c9a0b2bf26f
#
_cell.length_a   1.000
_cell.length_b   1.000
_cell.length_c   1.000
_cell.angle_alpha   90.00
_cell.angle_beta   90.00
_cell.angle_gamma   90.00
#
_symmetry.space_group_name_H-M   'P 1'
#
loop_
_entity.id
_entity.type
_entity.pdbx_description
1 polymer ?
#
loop_
_entity_poly.entity_id
_entity_poly.type
_entity_poly.pdbx_seq_one_letter_code
_entity_poly.pdbx_strand_id
1 'polypeptide(L)'
;GEAMAREFAAQGARVVLGARSVQKLQLIAGEIRSQGGQAAYCGVDVTNVDECRRLIETAVNEFGGIDVLVCNAGLSMRAIFDDVDLGVLHRLMDVNFWGTVNCCKFALPYLQQSHGSIVGISSVAGLHGLPGRTGYSASKYAMTGFLETLRIENLKKGLHVMIACPGFTASNVRFSALTADGSAQGETPRNE
;
A
#
# COMPACT_ATOMS: atom_id res chain seq x y z
N GLY A 1 0.80 5.88 5.16
CA GLY A 1 1.40 4.73 5.86
C GLY A 1 1.86 5.11 7.27
N GLU A 2 2.82 6.03 7.38
CA GLU A 2 3.40 6.41 8.70
C GLU A 2 2.33 6.91 9.69
N ALA A 3 1.48 7.85 9.29
CA ALA A 3 0.44 8.38 10.16
C ALA A 3 -0.53 7.30 10.65
N MET A 4 -0.95 6.39 9.76
CA MET A 4 -1.79 5.24 10.15
C MET A 4 -1.08 4.33 11.14
N ALA A 5 0.21 4.03 10.90
CA ALA A 5 0.97 3.16 11.80
C ALA A 5 1.10 3.74 13.21
N ARG A 6 1.36 5.05 13.32
CA ARG A 6 1.42 5.77 14.60
C ARG A 6 0.07 5.75 15.31
N GLU A 7 -1.01 6.02 14.58
CA GLU A 7 -2.36 6.01 15.14
C GLU A 7 -2.77 4.61 15.62
N PHE A 8 -2.56 3.56 14.82
CA PHE A 8 -2.83 2.19 15.25
C PHE A 8 -2.03 1.81 16.50
N ALA A 9 -0.74 2.17 16.56
CA ALA A 9 0.08 1.91 17.74
C ALA A 9 -0.43 2.66 18.97
N ALA A 10 -0.84 3.92 18.82
CA ALA A 10 -1.42 4.72 19.90
C ALA A 10 -2.74 4.13 20.43
N GLN A 11 -3.49 3.43 19.58
CA GLN A 11 -4.70 2.70 19.95
C GLN A 11 -4.40 1.26 20.47
N GLY A 12 -3.14 0.93 20.72
CA GLY A 12 -2.71 -0.33 21.32
C GLY A 12 -2.47 -1.48 20.34
N ALA A 13 -2.51 -1.24 19.03
CA ALA A 13 -2.18 -2.27 18.03
C ALA A 13 -0.67 -2.56 18.03
N ARG A 14 -0.33 -3.83 17.80
CA ARG A 14 1.03 -4.27 17.47
C ARG A 14 1.26 -4.06 15.98
N VAL A 15 2.24 -3.25 15.59
CA VAL A 15 2.40 -2.79 14.22
C VAL A 15 3.67 -3.33 13.57
N VAL A 16 3.58 -3.89 12.37
CA VAL A 16 4.73 -4.19 11.51
C VAL A 16 4.78 -3.21 10.36
N LEU A 17 5.89 -2.49 10.25
CA LEU A 17 6.13 -1.49 9.22
C LEU A 17 6.87 -2.11 8.05
N GLY A 18 6.29 -2.04 6.85
CA GLY A 18 6.93 -2.50 5.61
C GLY A 18 7.15 -1.37 4.62
N ALA A 19 8.39 -1.11 4.21
CA ALA A 19 8.74 -0.18 3.13
C ALA A 19 10.21 -0.37 2.70
N ARG A 20 10.62 0.32 1.62
CA ARG A 20 11.99 0.25 1.08
C ARG A 20 13.04 0.95 1.95
N SER A 21 12.69 2.04 2.64
CA SER A 21 13.63 2.82 3.46
C SER A 21 13.74 2.24 4.86
N VAL A 22 14.66 1.30 5.06
CA VAL A 22 14.88 0.61 6.35
C VAL A 22 15.22 1.61 7.47
N GLN A 23 16.05 2.63 7.18
CA GLN A 23 16.42 3.63 8.17
C GLN A 23 15.20 4.40 8.70
N LYS A 24 14.28 4.79 7.79
CA LYS A 24 13.04 5.45 8.19
C LYS A 24 12.12 4.53 8.99
N LEU A 25 12.03 3.27 8.61
CA LEU A 25 11.25 2.27 9.35
C LEU A 25 11.78 2.08 10.78
N GLN A 26 13.10 2.01 10.92
CA GLN A 26 13.78 1.85 12.20
C GLN A 26 13.49 3.05 13.14
N LEU A 27 13.55 4.27 12.62
CA LEU A 27 13.23 5.49 13.38
C LEU A 27 11.77 5.46 13.85
N ILE A 28 10.81 5.22 12.95
CA ILE A 28 9.38 5.19 13.28
C ILE A 28 9.09 4.09 14.32
N ALA A 29 9.63 2.88 14.13
CA ALA A 29 9.45 1.79 15.09
C ALA A 29 10.08 2.12 16.45
N GLY A 30 11.24 2.77 16.47
CA GLY A 30 11.89 3.26 17.68
C GLY A 30 11.03 4.27 18.44
N GLU A 31 10.47 5.24 17.75
CA GLU A 31 9.58 6.25 18.34
C GLU A 31 8.29 5.65 18.89
N ILE A 32 7.65 4.71 18.15
CA ILE A 32 6.47 4.00 18.64
C ILE A 32 6.80 3.25 19.93
N ARG A 33 7.93 2.53 19.98
CA ARG A 33 8.34 1.79 21.18
C ARG A 33 8.67 2.71 22.35
N SER A 34 9.31 3.86 22.11
CA SER A 34 9.61 4.83 23.17
C SER A 34 8.35 5.44 23.79
N GLN A 35 7.23 5.42 23.08
CA GLN A 35 5.91 5.85 23.55
C GLN A 35 5.09 4.70 24.18
N GLY A 36 5.69 3.53 24.41
CA GLY A 36 5.05 2.38 25.02
C GLY A 36 4.28 1.47 24.06
N GLY A 37 4.28 1.77 22.74
CA GLY A 37 3.67 0.93 21.72
C GLY A 37 4.55 -0.26 21.32
N GLN A 38 3.99 -1.20 20.56
CA GLN A 38 4.70 -2.36 20.04
C GLN A 38 4.85 -2.22 18.52
N ALA A 39 6.08 -2.22 18.04
CA ALA A 39 6.37 -2.08 16.61
C ALA A 39 7.57 -2.93 16.20
N ALA A 40 7.45 -3.61 15.05
CA ALA A 40 8.54 -4.24 14.32
C ALA A 40 8.61 -3.63 12.91
N TYR A 41 9.64 -3.96 12.14
CA TYR A 41 9.77 -3.48 10.77
C TYR A 41 10.50 -4.50 9.88
N CYS A 42 10.20 -4.43 8.58
CA CYS A 42 10.85 -5.22 7.54
C CYS A 42 11.09 -4.35 6.31
N GLY A 43 12.31 -4.37 5.79
CA GLY A 43 12.62 -3.77 4.49
C GLY A 43 11.93 -4.57 3.38
N VAL A 44 11.10 -3.91 2.58
CA VAL A 44 10.34 -4.57 1.51
C VAL A 44 10.13 -3.66 0.31
N ASP A 45 10.44 -4.19 -0.88
CA ASP A 45 9.86 -3.72 -2.13
C ASP A 45 8.68 -4.64 -2.48
N VAL A 46 7.48 -4.08 -2.53
CA VAL A 46 6.24 -4.87 -2.76
C VAL A 46 6.19 -5.50 -4.16
N THR A 47 7.04 -5.08 -5.08
CA THR A 47 7.20 -5.71 -6.40
C THR A 47 7.97 -7.03 -6.32
N ASN A 48 8.69 -7.29 -5.22
CA ASN A 48 9.42 -8.52 -4.96
C ASN A 48 8.54 -9.47 -4.12
N VAL A 49 8.18 -10.60 -4.71
CA VAL A 49 7.29 -11.60 -4.09
C VAL A 49 7.86 -12.17 -2.79
N ASP A 50 9.17 -12.48 -2.77
CA ASP A 50 9.82 -13.07 -1.58
C ASP A 50 9.97 -12.06 -0.46
N GLU A 51 10.14 -10.77 -0.78
CA GLU A 51 10.14 -9.72 0.23
C GLU A 51 8.76 -9.51 0.84
N CYS A 52 7.69 -9.59 0.04
CA CYS A 52 6.33 -9.60 0.56
C CYS A 52 6.08 -10.78 1.50
N ARG A 53 6.58 -11.97 1.16
CA ARG A 53 6.50 -13.15 2.04
C ARG A 53 7.21 -12.89 3.37
N ARG A 54 8.47 -12.40 3.34
CA ARG A 54 9.23 -12.07 4.56
C ARG A 54 8.53 -11.04 5.43
N LEU A 55 7.87 -10.03 4.85
CA LEU A 55 7.09 -9.05 5.61
C LEU A 55 5.98 -9.75 6.43
N ILE A 56 5.26 -10.66 5.81
CA ILE A 56 4.18 -11.40 6.47
C ILE A 56 4.74 -12.34 7.55
N GLU A 57 5.82 -13.07 7.24
CA GLU A 57 6.52 -13.91 8.21
C GLU A 57 7.05 -13.11 9.40
N THR A 58 7.55 -11.89 9.18
CA THR A 58 7.96 -10.98 10.25
C THR A 58 6.79 -10.71 11.21
N ALA A 59 5.60 -10.40 10.68
CA ALA A 59 4.43 -10.15 11.53
C ALA A 59 4.03 -11.38 12.36
N VAL A 60 4.05 -12.54 11.73
CA VAL A 60 3.72 -13.81 12.42
C VAL A 60 4.73 -14.15 13.48
N ASN A 61 6.04 -14.02 13.19
CA ASN A 61 7.11 -14.33 14.14
C ASN A 61 7.16 -13.38 15.32
N GLU A 62 6.95 -12.09 15.10
CA GLU A 62 7.02 -11.06 16.15
C GLU A 62 5.75 -11.03 17.02
N PHE A 63 4.58 -11.28 16.42
CA PHE A 63 3.31 -11.02 17.09
C PHE A 63 2.32 -12.20 17.07
N GLY A 64 2.69 -13.33 16.49
CA GLY A 64 1.91 -14.57 16.51
C GLY A 64 0.80 -14.67 15.46
N GLY A 65 0.58 -13.64 14.64
CA GLY A 65 -0.47 -13.65 13.63
C GLY A 65 -0.70 -12.28 12.99
N ILE A 66 -1.76 -12.17 12.20
CA ILE A 66 -2.14 -10.93 11.51
C ILE A 66 -3.66 -10.76 11.62
N ASP A 67 -4.09 -9.63 12.16
CA ASP A 67 -5.51 -9.24 12.23
C ASP A 67 -5.87 -8.24 11.12
N VAL A 68 -4.92 -7.38 10.72
CA VAL A 68 -5.15 -6.35 9.70
C VAL A 68 -3.96 -6.25 8.76
N LEU A 69 -4.22 -6.33 7.46
CA LEU A 69 -3.27 -5.98 6.41
C LEU A 69 -3.66 -4.65 5.76
N VAL A 70 -2.77 -3.66 5.80
CA VAL A 70 -2.97 -2.37 5.12
C VAL A 70 -2.09 -2.30 3.86
N CYS A 71 -2.69 -2.44 2.70
CA CYS A 71 -2.05 -2.27 1.40
C CYS A 71 -1.98 -0.78 1.03
N ASN A 72 -0.95 -0.11 1.55
CA ASN A 72 -0.76 1.34 1.39
C ASN A 72 0.32 1.70 0.37
N ALA A 73 1.26 0.81 0.08
CA ALA A 73 2.30 1.07 -0.91
C ALA A 73 1.70 1.49 -2.24
N GLY A 74 2.22 2.56 -2.83
CA GLY A 74 1.68 3.05 -4.09
C GLY A 74 2.52 4.17 -4.69
N LEU A 75 2.47 4.24 -6.01
CA LEU A 75 3.02 5.30 -6.83
C LEU A 75 1.90 6.02 -7.58
N SER A 76 2.11 7.29 -7.88
CA SER A 76 1.25 8.07 -8.77
C SER A 76 2.05 8.47 -10.03
N MET A 77 1.36 9.02 -11.03
CA MET A 77 1.98 9.62 -12.19
C MET A 77 1.30 10.94 -12.55
N ARG A 78 1.98 11.76 -13.37
CA ARG A 78 1.41 12.93 -14.00
C ARG A 78 2.06 13.13 -15.37
N ALA A 79 1.43 12.59 -16.39
CA ALA A 79 1.81 12.77 -17.78
C ALA A 79 0.59 12.43 -18.68
N ILE A 80 0.47 13.11 -19.80
CA ILE A 80 -0.50 12.77 -20.84
C ILE A 80 -0.05 11.48 -21.52
N PHE A 81 -0.98 10.64 -21.95
CA PHE A 81 -0.68 9.30 -22.46
C PHE A 81 0.21 9.32 -23.70
N ASP A 82 0.08 10.33 -24.55
CA ASP A 82 0.88 10.47 -25.77
C ASP A 82 2.39 10.57 -25.50
N ASP A 83 2.77 11.10 -24.32
CA ASP A 83 4.16 11.37 -23.96
C ASP A 83 4.74 10.30 -23.02
N VAL A 84 3.90 9.42 -22.44
CA VAL A 84 4.34 8.55 -21.34
C VAL A 84 5.03 7.27 -21.85
N ASP A 85 6.17 6.96 -21.28
CA ASP A 85 6.86 5.69 -21.52
C ASP A 85 6.05 4.50 -20.97
N LEU A 86 5.94 3.43 -21.74
CA LEU A 86 5.23 2.21 -21.31
C LEU A 86 5.79 1.63 -20.00
N GLY A 87 7.08 1.78 -19.74
CA GLY A 87 7.72 1.37 -18.49
C GLY A 87 7.13 2.05 -17.25
N VAL A 88 6.64 3.29 -17.38
CA VAL A 88 5.94 3.99 -16.29
C VAL A 88 4.63 3.29 -15.94
N LEU A 89 3.87 2.89 -16.96
CA LEU A 89 2.60 2.19 -16.79
C LEU A 89 2.81 0.82 -16.12
N HIS A 90 3.81 0.06 -16.60
CA HIS A 90 4.19 -1.22 -15.99
C HIS A 90 4.57 -1.04 -14.52
N ARG A 91 5.44 -0.08 -14.21
CA ARG A 91 5.87 0.21 -12.83
C ARG A 91 4.71 0.57 -11.90
N LEU A 92 3.72 1.30 -12.40
CA LEU A 92 2.50 1.61 -11.63
C LEU A 92 1.68 0.36 -11.34
N MET A 93 1.53 -0.52 -12.31
CA MET A 93 0.86 -1.83 -12.13
C MET A 93 1.63 -2.70 -11.13
N ASP A 94 2.95 -2.78 -11.26
CA ASP A 94 3.78 -3.61 -10.38
C ASP A 94 3.65 -3.19 -8.93
N VAL A 95 3.72 -1.88 -8.64
CA VAL A 95 3.65 -1.37 -7.27
C VAL A 95 2.23 -1.36 -6.74
N ASN A 96 1.26 -0.78 -7.47
CA ASN A 96 -0.07 -0.51 -6.94
C ASN A 96 -0.96 -1.75 -6.94
N PHE A 97 -0.87 -2.57 -8.00
CA PHE A 97 -1.69 -3.77 -8.17
C PHE A 97 -0.95 -5.02 -7.70
N TRP A 98 0.17 -5.38 -8.33
CA TRP A 98 0.87 -6.62 -7.99
C TRP A 98 1.43 -6.59 -6.56
N GLY A 99 1.90 -5.44 -6.08
CA GLY A 99 2.31 -5.29 -4.68
C GLY A 99 1.18 -5.59 -3.69
N THR A 100 -0.04 -5.17 -4.01
CA THR A 100 -1.24 -5.53 -3.21
C THR A 100 -1.52 -7.02 -3.28
N VAL A 101 -1.52 -7.62 -4.50
CA VAL A 101 -1.76 -9.05 -4.71
C VAL A 101 -0.75 -9.90 -3.95
N ASN A 102 0.54 -9.57 -4.05
CA ASN A 102 1.63 -10.28 -3.39
C ASN A 102 1.44 -10.30 -1.86
N CYS A 103 1.19 -9.15 -1.24
CA CYS A 103 0.96 -9.08 0.20
C CYS A 103 -0.31 -9.85 0.62
N CYS A 104 -1.41 -9.69 -0.12
CA CYS A 104 -2.65 -10.39 0.16
C CYS A 104 -2.47 -11.91 0.07
N LYS A 105 -1.72 -12.40 -0.92
CA LYS A 105 -1.49 -13.84 -1.14
C LYS A 105 -0.90 -14.54 0.07
N PHE A 106 0.09 -13.92 0.72
CA PHE A 106 0.76 -14.51 1.88
C PHE A 106 0.02 -14.24 3.20
N ALA A 107 -0.66 -13.09 3.32
CA ALA A 107 -1.41 -12.74 4.53
C ALA A 107 -2.75 -13.47 4.65
N LEU A 108 -3.36 -13.87 3.53
CA LEU A 108 -4.72 -14.40 3.47
C LEU A 108 -4.98 -15.57 4.44
N PRO A 109 -4.12 -16.61 4.58
CA PRO A 109 -4.38 -17.69 5.51
C PRO A 109 -4.50 -17.24 6.98
N TYR A 110 -3.64 -16.31 7.39
CA TYR A 110 -3.64 -15.76 8.76
C TYR A 110 -4.85 -14.87 9.01
N LEU A 111 -5.21 -14.03 8.03
CA LEU A 111 -6.40 -13.18 8.11
C LEU A 111 -7.71 -13.98 8.12
N GLN A 112 -7.76 -15.11 7.42
CA GLN A 112 -8.92 -16.02 7.51
C GLN A 112 -9.02 -16.67 8.90
N GLN A 113 -7.88 -17.02 9.50
CA GLN A 113 -7.83 -17.60 10.84
C GLN A 113 -8.27 -16.60 11.93
N SER A 114 -7.87 -15.35 11.81
CA SER A 114 -8.22 -14.29 12.78
C SER A 114 -9.59 -13.64 12.52
N HIS A 115 -10.29 -14.00 11.44
CA HIS A 115 -11.45 -13.25 10.93
C HIS A 115 -11.12 -11.77 10.71
N GLY A 116 -9.92 -11.52 10.22
CA GLY A 116 -9.28 -10.22 10.12
C GLY A 116 -9.76 -9.37 8.96
N SER A 117 -8.95 -8.34 8.65
CA SER A 117 -9.33 -7.34 7.65
C SER A 117 -8.20 -7.04 6.67
N ILE A 118 -8.54 -6.82 5.41
CA ILE A 118 -7.67 -6.20 4.41
C ILE A 118 -8.15 -4.78 4.14
N VAL A 119 -7.24 -3.82 4.20
CA VAL A 119 -7.51 -2.41 3.88
C VAL A 119 -6.68 -2.03 2.67
N GLY A 120 -7.33 -1.83 1.53
CA GLY A 120 -6.68 -1.33 0.33
C GLY A 120 -6.78 0.18 0.22
N ILE A 121 -5.63 0.87 0.15
CA ILE A 121 -5.60 2.32 -0.09
C ILE A 121 -5.64 2.58 -1.60
N SER A 122 -6.85 2.70 -2.13
CA SER A 122 -7.12 3.07 -3.51
C SER A 122 -7.05 4.59 -3.69
N SER A 123 -7.93 5.16 -4.47
CA SER A 123 -8.04 6.59 -4.77
C SER A 123 -9.39 6.85 -5.43
N VAL A 124 -9.83 8.11 -5.47
CA VAL A 124 -10.91 8.53 -6.38
C VAL A 124 -10.56 8.20 -7.84
N ALA A 125 -9.26 8.14 -8.20
CA ALA A 125 -8.79 7.69 -9.50
C ALA A 125 -9.00 6.19 -9.76
N GLY A 126 -9.34 5.40 -8.75
CA GLY A 126 -9.78 4.01 -8.87
C GLY A 126 -11.30 3.85 -9.04
N LEU A 127 -12.04 4.96 -9.10
CA LEU A 127 -13.49 5.04 -9.34
C LEU A 127 -13.80 5.84 -10.61
N HIS A 128 -12.98 6.83 -10.92
CA HIS A 128 -13.13 7.71 -12.09
C HIS A 128 -11.78 8.00 -12.74
N GLY A 129 -11.75 8.05 -14.07
CA GLY A 129 -10.55 8.46 -14.82
C GLY A 129 -10.22 9.92 -14.57
N LEU A 130 -8.93 10.23 -14.43
CA LEU A 130 -8.41 11.58 -14.24
C LEU A 130 -7.41 11.93 -15.35
N PRO A 131 -7.44 13.12 -15.96
CA PRO A 131 -6.47 13.55 -16.96
C PRO A 131 -5.02 13.44 -16.45
N GLY A 132 -4.11 13.00 -17.30
CA GLY A 132 -2.69 12.80 -16.94
C GLY A 132 -2.43 11.68 -15.92
N ARG A 133 -3.39 10.76 -15.73
CA ARG A 133 -3.33 9.69 -14.72
C ARG A 133 -3.67 8.31 -15.29
N THR A 134 -3.50 8.09 -16.59
CA THR A 134 -3.94 6.85 -17.26
C THR A 134 -3.45 5.59 -16.57
N GLY A 135 -2.15 5.40 -16.37
CA GLY A 135 -1.58 4.23 -15.70
C GLY A 135 -1.92 4.19 -14.20
N TYR A 136 -1.97 5.34 -13.53
CA TYR A 136 -2.38 5.40 -12.13
C TYR A 136 -3.83 4.97 -11.93
N SER A 137 -4.75 5.54 -12.70
CA SER A 137 -6.17 5.14 -12.65
C SER A 137 -6.31 3.67 -12.97
N ALA A 138 -5.70 3.17 -14.06
CA ALA A 138 -5.76 1.76 -14.43
C ALA A 138 -5.28 0.84 -13.28
N SER A 139 -4.16 1.17 -12.63
CA SER A 139 -3.63 0.37 -11.52
C SER A 139 -4.54 0.39 -10.27
N LYS A 140 -5.20 1.52 -9.99
CA LYS A 140 -6.14 1.63 -8.86
C LYS A 140 -7.48 0.96 -9.16
N TYR A 141 -7.96 0.98 -10.40
CA TYR A 141 -9.11 0.17 -10.83
C TYR A 141 -8.82 -1.33 -10.72
N ALA A 142 -7.65 -1.77 -11.18
CA ALA A 142 -7.23 -3.18 -11.06
C ALA A 142 -7.19 -3.63 -9.59
N MET A 143 -6.61 -2.82 -8.70
CA MET A 143 -6.60 -3.05 -7.25
C MET A 143 -8.03 -3.13 -6.68
N THR A 144 -8.92 -2.21 -7.07
CA THR A 144 -10.31 -2.18 -6.61
C THR A 144 -11.04 -3.45 -7.03
N GLY A 145 -11.00 -3.83 -8.31
CA GLY A 145 -11.65 -5.04 -8.82
C GLY A 145 -11.14 -6.32 -8.15
N PHE A 146 -9.82 -6.42 -7.93
CA PHE A 146 -9.22 -7.54 -7.20
C PHE A 146 -9.76 -7.64 -5.76
N LEU A 147 -9.75 -6.54 -5.02
CA LEU A 147 -10.18 -6.52 -3.61
C LEU A 147 -11.68 -6.75 -3.46
N GLU A 148 -12.51 -6.24 -4.36
CA GLU A 148 -13.96 -6.52 -4.38
C GLU A 148 -14.24 -8.00 -4.58
N THR A 149 -13.55 -8.63 -5.53
CA THR A 149 -13.68 -10.06 -5.78
C THR A 149 -13.20 -10.88 -4.58
N LEU A 150 -12.03 -10.52 -4.03
CA LEU A 150 -11.47 -11.19 -2.85
C LEU A 150 -12.44 -11.12 -1.65
N ARG A 151 -13.15 -10.01 -1.46
CA ARG A 151 -14.19 -9.84 -0.46
C ARG A 151 -15.31 -10.85 -0.66
N ILE A 152 -15.83 -11.00 -1.87
CA ILE A 152 -16.93 -11.91 -2.20
C ILE A 152 -16.52 -13.36 -1.96
N GLU A 153 -15.34 -13.76 -2.40
CA GLU A 153 -14.79 -15.11 -2.23
C GLU A 153 -14.59 -15.53 -0.78
N ASN A 154 -14.47 -14.55 0.13
CA ASN A 154 -14.17 -14.78 1.55
C ASN A 154 -15.29 -14.39 2.51
N LEU A 155 -16.47 -14.00 2.02
CA LEU A 155 -17.60 -13.61 2.87
C LEU A 155 -17.95 -14.67 3.95
N LYS A 156 -17.98 -15.95 3.57
CA LYS A 156 -18.29 -17.06 4.49
C LYS A 156 -17.16 -17.41 5.45
N LYS A 157 -15.95 -16.85 5.22
CA LYS A 157 -14.77 -17.08 6.07
C LYS A 157 -14.54 -15.96 7.08
N GLY A 158 -15.44 -14.97 7.12
CA GLY A 158 -15.38 -13.87 8.07
C GLY A 158 -14.28 -12.83 7.78
N LEU A 159 -13.69 -12.85 6.58
CA LEU A 159 -12.71 -11.84 6.16
C LEU A 159 -13.40 -10.54 5.78
N HIS A 160 -12.98 -9.44 6.36
CA HIS A 160 -13.39 -8.10 5.96
C HIS A 160 -12.44 -7.51 4.93
N VAL A 161 -12.98 -6.86 3.89
CA VAL A 161 -12.17 -6.12 2.92
C VAL A 161 -12.73 -4.72 2.76
N MET A 162 -11.92 -3.73 3.11
CA MET A 162 -12.22 -2.31 2.96
C MET A 162 -11.36 -1.70 1.85
N ILE A 163 -11.98 -0.91 0.99
CA ILE A 163 -11.30 -0.12 -0.05
C ILE A 163 -11.48 1.35 0.30
N ALA A 164 -10.42 1.99 0.75
CA ALA A 164 -10.41 3.41 1.01
C ALA A 164 -10.05 4.19 -0.26
N CYS A 165 -10.91 5.10 -0.68
CA CYS A 165 -10.73 5.93 -1.89
C CYS A 165 -10.53 7.40 -1.51
N PRO A 166 -9.36 7.77 -0.95
CA PRO A 166 -9.11 9.17 -0.59
C PRO A 166 -9.09 10.07 -1.82
N GLY A 167 -9.58 11.28 -1.65
CA GLY A 167 -9.40 12.37 -2.59
C GLY A 167 -8.00 12.99 -2.49
N PHE A 168 -7.88 14.27 -2.82
CA PHE A 168 -6.63 15.04 -2.69
C PHE A 168 -6.24 15.17 -1.22
N THR A 169 -5.20 14.45 -0.83
CA THR A 169 -4.70 14.40 0.55
C THR A 169 -3.27 14.93 0.59
N ALA A 170 -2.96 15.77 1.57
CA ALA A 170 -1.61 16.28 1.78
C ALA A 170 -0.69 15.11 2.17
N SER A 171 0.24 14.75 1.29
CA SER A 171 1.20 13.67 1.47
C SER A 171 2.38 13.79 0.50
N ASN A 172 3.43 13.03 0.77
CA ASN A 172 4.62 12.99 -0.09
C ASN A 172 4.41 12.25 -1.44
N VAL A 173 3.26 11.63 -1.66
CA VAL A 173 2.96 10.93 -2.93
C VAL A 173 3.04 11.85 -4.14
N ARG A 174 2.79 13.14 -3.95
CA ARG A 174 2.90 14.15 -4.98
C ARG A 174 4.33 14.29 -5.48
N PHE A 175 5.31 14.36 -4.58
CA PHE A 175 6.73 14.54 -4.92
C PHE A 175 7.34 13.31 -5.57
N SER A 176 6.83 12.13 -5.24
CA SER A 176 7.25 10.84 -5.82
C SER A 176 6.42 10.41 -7.03
N ALA A 177 5.45 11.21 -7.49
CA ALA A 177 4.70 10.94 -8.70
C ALA A 177 5.65 10.86 -9.91
N LEU A 178 5.42 9.89 -10.79
CA LEU A 178 6.25 9.69 -11.98
C LEU A 178 5.86 10.69 -13.08
N THR A 179 6.85 11.25 -13.73
CA THR A 179 6.72 12.01 -14.97
C THR A 179 6.60 11.07 -16.18
N ALA A 180 6.55 11.60 -17.38
CA ALA A 180 6.42 10.84 -18.62
C ALA A 180 7.56 9.82 -18.82
N ASP A 181 8.79 10.17 -18.43
CA ASP A 181 10.00 9.35 -18.53
C ASP A 181 10.27 8.47 -17.29
N GLY A 182 9.38 8.51 -16.29
CA GLY A 182 9.50 7.74 -15.06
C GLY A 182 10.40 8.34 -13.99
N SER A 183 10.92 9.55 -14.17
CA SER A 183 11.57 10.31 -13.11
C SER A 183 10.56 10.80 -12.06
N ALA A 184 11.04 11.18 -10.87
CA ALA A 184 10.16 11.74 -9.84
C ALA A 184 9.83 13.20 -10.16
N GLN A 185 8.57 13.61 -9.98
CA GLN A 185 8.12 14.98 -10.23
C GLN A 185 8.80 16.03 -9.34
N GLY A 186 9.22 15.64 -8.12
CA GLY A 186 9.86 16.56 -7.19
C GLY A 186 8.96 17.72 -6.77
N GLU A 187 9.56 18.89 -6.56
CA GLU A 187 8.87 20.10 -6.08
C GLU A 187 8.22 20.93 -7.20
N THR A 188 8.14 20.41 -8.43
CA THR A 188 7.55 21.14 -9.56
C THR A 188 6.15 21.61 -9.20
N PRO A 189 5.83 22.92 -9.34
CA PRO A 189 4.52 23.47 -9.05
C PRO A 189 3.42 22.78 -9.88
N ARG A 190 2.24 22.61 -9.32
CA ARG A 190 1.07 22.29 -10.12
C ARG A 190 0.71 23.51 -10.96
N ASN A 191 0.80 23.39 -12.26
CA ASN A 191 0.05 24.26 -13.17
C ASN A 191 -1.36 23.63 -13.25
N GLU A 192 -2.22 24.05 -12.37
CA GLU A 192 -3.68 23.75 -12.43
C GLU A 192 -4.39 24.88 -13.10
#